data_3debeac924e4ea65914caf10c830a8db
#
_entry.id   3debeac924e4ea65914caf10c830a8db
#
_cell.length_a   1.000
_cell.length_b   1.000
_cell.length_c   1.000
_cell.angle_alpha   90.00
_cell.angle_beta   90.00
_cell.angle_gamma   90.00
#
_symmetry.space_group_name_H-M   'P 1'
#
loop_
_entity.id
_entity.type
_entity.pdbx_description
1 polymer ?
#
loop_
_entity_poly.entity_id
_entity_poly.type
_entity_poly.pdbx_seq_one_letter_code
_entity_poly.pdbx_strand_id
1 'polypeptide(L)'
;MGIRDQNLEATGATFATFSIKQTGGVDDLKDSDMGKAVKLTGNNQVGPATDGSVFLGKLVDLTLTDSDNGKRVATVQIGGIMTVPITTTYPTVGDRVVGGANGTVKQAPALTGYDPAGGNVARGTVIAVNGTSECTVVI
;
A
#
# COMPACT_ATOMS: atom_id res chain seq x y z
N MET A 1 -14.00 13.11 -18.59
CA MET A 1 -13.48 12.72 -17.32
C MET A 1 -12.84 13.85 -16.57
N GLY A 2 -13.62 14.56 -15.82
CA GLY A 2 -13.14 15.69 -15.06
C GLY A 2 -12.02 15.34 -14.07
N ILE A 3 -12.05 14.15 -13.57
CA ILE A 3 -11.08 13.72 -12.57
C ILE A 3 -9.63 13.73 -13.08
N ARG A 4 -9.44 13.56 -14.36
CA ARG A 4 -8.10 13.59 -14.92
C ARG A 4 -7.53 14.98 -15.05
N ASP A 5 -8.36 15.97 -14.97
CA ASP A 5 -7.91 17.36 -15.00
C ASP A 5 -7.31 17.78 -13.68
N GLN A 6 -7.46 16.94 -12.66
CA GLN A 6 -6.96 17.19 -11.33
C GLN A 6 -5.85 16.17 -11.02
N ASN A 7 -4.69 16.66 -10.73
CA ASN A 7 -3.58 15.79 -10.33
C ASN A 7 -3.59 15.69 -8.81
N LEU A 8 -4.22 14.64 -8.30
CA LEU A 8 -4.31 14.39 -6.87
C LEU A 8 -3.19 13.50 -6.36
N GLU A 9 -2.48 12.82 -7.25
CA GLU A 9 -1.41 11.89 -6.83
C GLU A 9 -0.34 12.63 -6.05
N ALA A 10 0.07 12.05 -4.92
CA ALA A 10 1.07 12.57 -4.02
C ALA A 10 0.71 13.90 -3.33
N THR A 11 -0.54 14.35 -3.41
CA THR A 11 -0.98 15.51 -2.63
C THR A 11 -0.88 15.19 -1.15
N GLY A 12 -0.18 16.05 -0.38
CA GLY A 12 0.05 15.83 1.04
C GLY A 12 0.96 14.66 1.34
N ALA A 13 1.77 14.22 0.39
CA ALA A 13 2.59 13.03 0.51
C ALA A 13 3.61 13.13 1.64
N THR A 14 3.70 12.05 2.41
CA THR A 14 4.74 11.84 3.40
C THR A 14 5.46 10.55 3.04
N PHE A 15 6.78 10.60 2.98
CA PHE A 15 7.61 9.46 2.58
C PHE A 15 8.49 9.01 3.74
N ALA A 16 8.75 7.71 3.78
CA ALA A 16 9.73 7.15 4.71
C ALA A 16 10.48 6.02 4.01
N THR A 17 11.68 5.74 4.48
CA THR A 17 12.50 4.65 3.95
C THR A 17 12.50 3.48 4.92
N PHE A 18 12.46 2.28 4.35
CA PHE A 18 12.40 1.03 5.11
C PHE A 18 13.35 0.01 4.49
N SER A 19 13.82 -0.93 5.31
CA SER A 19 14.46 -2.11 4.77
C SER A 19 13.41 -3.02 4.13
N ILE A 20 13.87 -3.93 3.28
CA ILE A 20 13.00 -4.85 2.55
C ILE A 20 13.12 -6.24 3.16
N LYS A 21 11.97 -6.87 3.42
CA LYS A 21 11.97 -8.25 3.88
C LYS A 21 12.62 -9.14 2.84
N GLN A 22 13.42 -10.08 3.30
CA GLN A 22 14.02 -11.10 2.46
C GLN A 22 13.49 -12.48 2.82
N THR A 23 13.29 -13.29 1.79
CA THR A 23 12.91 -14.69 1.93
C THR A 23 13.95 -15.51 1.19
N GLY A 24 14.66 -16.36 1.93
CA GLY A 24 15.75 -17.16 1.34
C GLY A 24 16.88 -16.31 0.76
N GLY A 25 17.14 -15.14 1.35
CA GLY A 25 18.20 -14.23 0.88
C GLY A 25 17.81 -13.37 -0.32
N VAL A 26 16.55 -13.40 -0.71
CA VAL A 26 16.03 -12.63 -1.86
C VAL A 26 15.03 -11.59 -1.37
N ASP A 27 15.15 -10.36 -1.87
CA ASP A 27 14.21 -9.29 -1.54
C ASP A 27 12.80 -9.64 -2.00
N ASP A 28 11.83 -9.43 -1.12
CA ASP A 28 10.42 -9.67 -1.43
C ASP A 28 9.83 -8.55 -2.30
N LEU A 29 10.48 -7.39 -2.37
CA LEU A 29 10.09 -6.29 -3.24
C LEU A 29 11.13 -6.13 -4.34
N LYS A 30 10.67 -6.09 -5.57
CA LYS A 30 11.51 -5.97 -6.77
C LYS A 30 11.08 -4.76 -7.59
N ASP A 31 11.84 -4.43 -8.62
CA ASP A 31 11.52 -3.29 -9.48
C ASP A 31 10.12 -3.38 -10.08
N SER A 32 9.65 -4.59 -10.36
CA SER A 32 8.30 -4.83 -10.88
C SER A 32 7.19 -4.53 -9.87
N ASP A 33 7.55 -4.34 -8.59
CA ASP A 33 6.57 -4.06 -7.53
C ASP A 33 6.36 -2.57 -7.29
N MET A 34 7.03 -1.71 -8.05
CA MET A 34 6.81 -0.27 -7.96
C MET A 34 5.33 0.06 -8.12
N GLY A 35 4.82 0.92 -7.24
CA GLY A 35 3.41 1.33 -7.23
C GLY A 35 2.49 0.42 -6.46
N LYS A 36 2.98 -0.71 -5.95
CA LYS A 36 2.16 -1.64 -5.18
C LYS A 36 2.02 -1.21 -3.73
N ALA A 37 1.00 -1.75 -3.08
CA ALA A 37 0.77 -1.57 -1.66
C ALA A 37 1.73 -2.43 -0.85
N VAL A 38 2.18 -1.92 0.28
CA VAL A 38 3.12 -2.61 1.17
C VAL A 38 2.57 -2.66 2.59
N LYS A 39 3.12 -3.58 3.37
CA LYS A 39 2.84 -3.73 4.79
C LYS A 39 4.13 -3.77 5.59
N LEU A 40 4.04 -3.52 6.88
CA LEU A 40 5.17 -3.76 7.79
C LEU A 40 5.34 -5.27 8.01
N THR A 41 6.58 -5.72 7.93
CA THR A 41 6.93 -7.13 8.15
C THR A 41 7.89 -7.32 9.31
N GLY A 42 8.37 -6.24 9.90
CA GLY A 42 9.30 -6.25 11.02
C GLY A 42 9.68 -4.83 11.39
N ASN A 43 10.67 -4.66 12.24
CA ASN A 43 11.14 -3.34 12.64
C ASN A 43 11.73 -2.59 11.46
N ASN A 44 11.09 -1.49 11.06
CA ASN A 44 11.50 -0.67 9.90
C ASN A 44 11.67 -1.51 8.62
N GLN A 45 10.84 -2.53 8.47
CA GLN A 45 10.94 -3.47 7.36
C GLN A 45 9.59 -3.63 6.70
N VAL A 46 9.57 -3.63 5.37
CA VAL A 46 8.35 -3.75 4.57
C VAL A 46 8.43 -4.90 3.58
N GLY A 47 7.27 -5.38 3.20
CA GLY A 47 7.09 -6.35 2.13
C GLY A 47 5.78 -6.05 1.40
N PRO A 48 5.46 -6.81 0.35
CA PRO A 48 4.19 -6.62 -0.36
C PRO A 48 3.01 -6.87 0.57
N ALA A 49 1.94 -6.10 0.40
CA ALA A 49 0.71 -6.33 1.14
C ALA A 49 0.18 -7.74 0.87
N THR A 50 -0.41 -8.33 1.89
CA THR A 50 -1.04 -9.64 1.81
C THR A 50 -2.50 -9.52 2.21
N ASP A 51 -3.29 -10.54 1.89
CA ASP A 51 -4.72 -10.52 2.14
C ASP A 51 -5.04 -10.27 3.62
N GLY A 52 -5.81 -9.20 3.88
CA GLY A 52 -6.20 -8.81 5.22
C GLY A 52 -5.16 -8.06 6.04
N SER A 53 -3.98 -7.78 5.48
CA SER A 53 -2.93 -7.06 6.21
C SER A 53 -3.25 -5.57 6.37
N VAL A 54 -2.55 -4.91 7.30
CA VAL A 54 -2.64 -3.46 7.46
C VAL A 54 -1.92 -2.80 6.29
N PHE A 55 -2.64 -1.97 5.56
CA PHE A 55 -2.07 -1.19 4.46
C PHE A 55 -1.20 -0.07 5.01
N LEU A 56 0.12 -0.16 4.83
CA LEU A 56 1.03 0.90 5.26
C LEU A 56 1.08 2.05 4.28
N GLY A 57 1.23 1.76 3.01
CA GLY A 57 1.37 2.77 1.97
C GLY A 57 1.76 2.16 0.64
N LYS A 58 2.25 3.03 -0.26
CA LYS A 58 2.59 2.69 -1.63
C LYS A 58 4.10 2.68 -1.80
N LEU A 59 4.62 1.63 -2.42
CA LEU A 59 6.04 1.58 -2.79
C LEU A 59 6.28 2.55 -3.95
N VAL A 60 7.09 3.58 -3.71
CA VAL A 60 7.36 4.60 -4.73
C VAL A 60 8.76 4.53 -5.31
N ASP A 61 9.71 3.95 -4.58
CA ASP A 61 11.08 3.81 -5.09
C ASP A 61 11.82 2.70 -4.39
N LEU A 62 12.79 2.14 -5.10
CA LEU A 62 13.76 1.20 -4.56
C LEU A 62 15.16 1.69 -4.94
N THR A 63 16.04 1.79 -3.96
CA THR A 63 17.42 2.16 -4.25
C THR A 63 18.11 1.07 -5.07
N LEU A 64 19.18 1.44 -5.74
CA LEU A 64 20.06 0.45 -6.34
C LEU A 64 20.71 -0.39 -5.26
N THR A 65 21.09 -1.61 -5.61
CA THR A 65 21.77 -2.50 -4.68
C THR A 65 23.02 -1.83 -4.14
N ASP A 66 23.15 -1.81 -2.81
CA ASP A 66 24.33 -1.27 -2.15
C ASP A 66 25.50 -2.20 -2.45
N SER A 67 26.59 -1.63 -2.99
CA SER A 67 27.77 -2.40 -3.35
C SER A 67 28.49 -3.00 -2.14
N ASP A 68 28.30 -2.41 -0.95
CA ASP A 68 28.99 -2.87 0.25
C ASP A 68 28.27 -4.04 0.92
N ASN A 69 26.93 -4.05 0.89
CA ASN A 69 26.18 -5.11 1.57
C ASN A 69 25.12 -5.77 0.71
N GLY A 70 24.96 -5.36 -0.54
CA GLY A 70 24.02 -5.96 -1.47
C GLY A 70 22.55 -5.71 -1.17
N LYS A 71 22.24 -4.79 -0.25
CA LYS A 71 20.87 -4.54 0.18
C LYS A 71 20.31 -3.29 -0.46
N ARG A 72 19.02 -3.32 -0.71
CA ARG A 72 18.26 -2.18 -1.22
C ARG A 72 17.36 -1.63 -0.12
N VAL A 73 16.96 -0.39 -0.28
CA VAL A 73 16.05 0.31 0.63
C VAL A 73 14.81 0.73 -0.14
N ALA A 74 13.65 0.57 0.48
CA ALA A 74 12.38 0.94 -0.10
C ALA A 74 11.94 2.31 0.41
N THR A 75 11.52 3.19 -0.49
CA THR A 75 10.85 4.43 -0.15
C THR A 75 9.35 4.22 -0.31
N VAL A 76 8.61 4.45 0.77
CA VAL A 76 7.18 4.21 0.84
C VAL A 76 6.46 5.52 1.11
N GLN A 77 5.43 5.80 0.33
CA GLN A 77 4.51 6.90 0.64
C GLN A 77 3.55 6.42 1.71
N ILE A 78 3.69 6.97 2.91
CA ILE A 78 2.92 6.54 4.08
C ILE A 78 1.76 7.49 4.40
N GLY A 79 1.62 8.57 3.67
CA GLY A 79 0.53 9.53 3.89
C GLY A 79 0.20 10.29 2.62
N GLY A 80 -0.95 10.96 2.63
CA GLY A 80 -1.43 11.75 1.50
C GLY A 80 -2.30 10.95 0.55
N ILE A 81 -2.38 11.40 -0.68
CA ILE A 81 -3.23 10.80 -1.72
C ILE A 81 -2.36 9.93 -2.63
N MET A 82 -2.78 8.69 -2.83
CA MET A 82 -2.01 7.74 -3.64
C MET A 82 -2.93 6.80 -4.42
N THR A 83 -2.48 6.38 -5.58
CA THR A 83 -3.17 5.39 -6.41
C THR A 83 -2.46 4.05 -6.26
N VAL A 84 -3.21 3.02 -5.90
CA VAL A 84 -2.68 1.67 -5.67
C VAL A 84 -3.54 0.63 -6.38
N PRO A 85 -2.96 -0.52 -6.75
CA PRO A 85 -3.73 -1.59 -7.38
C PRO A 85 -4.72 -2.22 -6.40
N ILE A 86 -5.82 -2.73 -6.92
CA ILE A 86 -6.88 -3.33 -6.12
C ILE A 86 -7.14 -4.79 -6.49
N THR A 87 -7.76 -5.50 -5.57
CA THR A 87 -8.21 -6.88 -5.78
C THR A 87 -9.58 -7.07 -5.16
N THR A 88 -10.15 -8.23 -5.33
CA THR A 88 -11.46 -8.62 -4.76
C THR A 88 -11.39 -8.71 -3.23
N THR A 89 -12.29 -8.17 -2.46
CA THR A 89 -13.50 -7.44 -2.87
C THR A 89 -13.12 -6.03 -3.28
N TYR A 90 -13.51 -5.62 -4.47
CA TYR A 90 -13.11 -4.31 -5.01
C TYR A 90 -13.69 -3.18 -4.17
N PRO A 91 -12.86 -2.21 -3.76
CA PRO A 91 -13.37 -1.05 -3.04
C PRO A 91 -14.17 -0.13 -3.95
N THR A 92 -15.08 0.63 -3.35
CA THR A 92 -15.81 1.69 -4.03
C THR A 92 -15.55 3.01 -3.31
N VAL A 93 -15.95 4.11 -3.94
CA VAL A 93 -15.76 5.45 -3.38
C VAL A 93 -16.39 5.53 -1.99
N GLY A 94 -15.62 6.03 -1.04
CA GLY A 94 -16.03 6.17 0.35
C GLY A 94 -15.63 4.99 1.24
N ASP A 95 -15.18 3.89 0.65
CA ASP A 95 -14.74 2.72 1.42
C ASP A 95 -13.39 2.97 2.08
N ARG A 96 -13.15 2.25 3.16
CA ARG A 96 -11.82 2.09 3.75
C ARG A 96 -11.19 0.82 3.20
N VAL A 97 -9.87 0.72 3.27
CA VAL A 97 -9.15 -0.40 2.67
C VAL A 97 -8.28 -1.14 3.66
N VAL A 98 -8.05 -2.41 3.35
CA VAL A 98 -7.02 -3.26 3.98
C VAL A 98 -6.13 -3.80 2.87
N GLY A 99 -5.03 -4.43 3.24
CA GLY A 99 -4.18 -5.10 2.27
C GLY A 99 -4.92 -6.21 1.54
N GLY A 100 -4.59 -6.37 0.29
CA GLY A 100 -5.03 -7.50 -0.53
C GLY A 100 -3.84 -8.33 -0.96
N ALA A 101 -4.09 -9.42 -1.64
CA ALA A 101 -3.04 -10.33 -2.10
C ALA A 101 -2.07 -9.63 -3.07
N ASN A 102 -0.81 -9.99 -2.99
CA ASN A 102 0.23 -9.60 -3.95
C ASN A 102 0.42 -8.09 -4.11
N GLY A 103 0.41 -7.36 -2.99
CA GLY A 103 0.70 -5.93 -3.03
C GLY A 103 -0.47 -5.08 -3.52
N THR A 104 -1.68 -5.51 -3.29
CA THR A 104 -2.90 -4.78 -3.63
C THR A 104 -3.61 -4.32 -2.36
N VAL A 105 -4.71 -3.58 -2.54
CA VAL A 105 -5.66 -3.28 -1.48
C VAL A 105 -7.04 -3.79 -1.86
N LYS A 106 -7.88 -4.00 -0.87
CA LYS A 106 -9.26 -4.41 -1.08
C LYS A 106 -10.18 -3.69 -0.10
N GLN A 107 -11.48 -3.80 -0.33
CA GLN A 107 -12.47 -3.25 0.58
C GLN A 107 -12.28 -3.81 1.99
N ALA A 108 -12.25 -2.95 2.98
CA ALA A 108 -12.19 -3.38 4.37
C ALA A 108 -13.49 -4.10 4.74
N PRO A 109 -13.41 -5.19 5.52
CA PRO A 109 -14.62 -5.84 6.02
C PRO A 109 -15.44 -4.89 6.89
N ALA A 110 -16.75 -5.07 6.89
CA ALA A 110 -17.62 -4.29 7.76
C ALA A 110 -17.30 -4.59 9.23
N LEU A 111 -17.40 -3.55 10.05
CA LEU A 111 -17.26 -3.71 11.50
C LEU A 111 -18.45 -4.48 12.06
N THR A 112 -18.19 -5.31 13.05
CA THR A 112 -19.21 -5.99 13.82
C THR A 112 -19.16 -5.52 15.26
N GLY A 113 -20.20 -5.79 16.04
CA GLY A 113 -20.22 -5.44 17.45
C GLY A 113 -19.20 -6.20 18.32
N TYR A 114 -18.53 -7.17 17.73
CA TYR A 114 -17.54 -7.99 18.42
C TYR A 114 -16.11 -7.74 17.99
N ASP A 115 -15.88 -6.75 17.15
CA ASP A 115 -14.53 -6.40 16.76
C ASP A 115 -13.73 -5.95 17.97
N PRO A 116 -12.44 -6.29 18.04
CA PRO A 116 -11.62 -5.90 19.17
C PRO A 116 -11.46 -4.39 19.29
N ALA A 117 -11.02 -3.94 20.44
CA ALA A 117 -10.67 -2.55 20.65
C ALA A 117 -9.66 -2.11 19.58
N GLY A 118 -9.90 -0.96 18.94
CA GLY A 118 -9.14 -0.55 17.79
C GLY A 118 -9.76 -0.96 16.47
N GLY A 119 -10.85 -1.71 16.50
CA GLY A 119 -11.63 -2.07 15.33
C GLY A 119 -10.89 -3.02 14.39
N ASN A 120 -11.14 -2.85 13.12
CA ASN A 120 -10.41 -3.58 12.10
C ASN A 120 -9.15 -2.82 11.68
N VAL A 121 -8.35 -3.43 10.82
CA VAL A 121 -7.10 -2.85 10.34
C VAL A 121 -7.31 -1.87 9.16
N ALA A 122 -8.53 -1.41 8.96
CA ALA A 122 -8.87 -0.54 7.85
C ALA A 122 -8.23 0.84 7.97
N ARG A 123 -7.78 1.36 6.85
CA ARG A 123 -7.19 2.70 6.76
C ARG A 123 -7.72 3.43 5.54
N GLY A 124 -7.59 4.74 5.61
CA GLY A 124 -7.81 5.61 4.47
C GLY A 124 -9.25 5.69 4.01
N THR A 125 -9.45 6.48 2.97
CA THR A 125 -10.75 6.62 2.30
C THR A 125 -10.53 6.60 0.81
N VAL A 126 -11.25 5.75 0.11
CA VAL A 126 -11.20 5.69 -1.36
C VAL A 126 -11.94 6.89 -1.93
N ILE A 127 -11.25 7.67 -2.75
CA ILE A 127 -11.83 8.86 -3.37
C ILE A 127 -12.10 8.70 -4.85
N ALA A 128 -11.50 7.71 -5.49
CA ALA A 128 -11.74 7.41 -6.90
C ALA A 128 -11.40 5.95 -7.18
N VAL A 129 -12.08 5.36 -8.14
CA VAL A 129 -11.83 3.97 -8.56
C VAL A 129 -11.74 3.93 -10.08
N ASN A 130 -10.75 3.21 -10.59
CA ASN A 130 -10.57 2.98 -12.02
C ASN A 130 -10.87 1.52 -12.33
N GLY A 131 -12.13 1.20 -12.60
CA GLY A 131 -12.59 -0.14 -12.92
C GLY A 131 -12.22 -1.14 -11.83
N THR A 132 -11.54 -2.21 -12.22
CA THR A 132 -11.09 -3.27 -11.31
C THR A 132 -9.57 -3.30 -11.20
N SER A 133 -8.87 -2.26 -11.66
CA SER A 133 -7.41 -2.25 -11.69
C SER A 133 -6.77 -1.49 -10.55
N GLU A 134 -7.30 -0.32 -10.19
CA GLU A 134 -6.68 0.53 -9.17
C GLU A 134 -7.71 1.47 -8.53
N CYS A 135 -7.35 1.99 -7.37
CA CYS A 135 -8.12 3.05 -6.71
C CYS A 135 -7.17 4.13 -6.21
N THR A 136 -7.74 5.32 -5.99
CA THR A 136 -7.04 6.43 -5.35
C THR A 136 -7.57 6.56 -3.93
N VAL A 137 -6.66 6.57 -2.97
CA VAL A 137 -6.99 6.58 -1.55
C VAL A 137 -6.21 7.69 -0.85
N VAL A 138 -6.85 8.34 0.11
CA VAL A 138 -6.21 9.29 1.01
C VAL A 138 -6.03 8.66 2.38
N ILE A 139 -4.82 8.74 2.91
CA ILE A 139 -4.52 8.22 4.25
C ILE A 139 -3.78 9.22 5.10
#